data_053cc64f514e3536ca7fc6602754754b
#
_entry.id   053cc64f514e3536ca7fc6602754754b
#
_cell.length_a   1.000
_cell.length_b   1.000
_cell.length_c   1.000
_cell.angle_alpha   90.00
_cell.angle_beta   90.00
_cell.angle_gamma   90.00
#
_symmetry.space_group_name_H-M   'P 1'
#
loop_
_entity.id
_entity.type
_entity.pdbx_description
1 polymer ?
#
loop_
_entity_poly.entity_id
_entity_poly.type
_entity_poly.pdbx_seq_one_letter_code
_entity_poly.pdbx_strand_id
1 'polypeptide(L)'
;MKIIYQGVRAGLLASLPFVAVLLLHGTLASSANRSATSQATPPSGPEITASETIPPEELEKEMADQAKPIVVCVAPRFLYDGAHIPGALFHGPGSTTDGLKDLRHWAESTPRDRAIVLYCGCCPISRCPNIRPALGQLREMGFKKVKVLWLPKDFHTDWIEKGYPIEKAR
;
A
#
# COMPACT_ATOMS: atom_id res chain seq x y z
N MET A 1 79.67 51.93 -40.78
CA MET A 1 79.58 50.81 -41.71
C MET A 1 78.35 49.97 -41.41
N LYS A 2 77.55 49.77 -42.33
CA LYS A 2 76.16 49.25 -42.32
C LYS A 2 76.06 47.85 -41.77
N ILE A 3 75.19 47.61 -40.92
CA ILE A 3 74.65 46.28 -40.74
C ILE A 3 73.17 46.40 -40.67
N ILE A 4 72.58 45.71 -41.55
CA ILE A 4 71.16 45.61 -41.79
C ILE A 4 70.61 44.63 -40.80
N TYR A 5 69.61 45.07 -40.20
CA TYR A 5 68.83 44.22 -39.38
C TYR A 5 67.44 44.01 -39.96
N GLN A 6 67.18 42.86 -40.32
CA GLN A 6 65.87 42.39 -40.63
C GLN A 6 65.65 41.13 -39.87
N GLY A 7 64.75 41.06 -39.05
CA GLY A 7 63.36 41.26 -39.20
C GLY A 7 62.76 39.94 -38.90
N VAL A 8 62.74 39.59 -37.66
CA VAL A 8 62.08 38.37 -37.25
C VAL A 8 60.57 38.69 -37.14
N ARG A 9 59.90 38.16 -38.03
CA ARG A 9 58.46 38.30 -38.09
C ARG A 9 57.77 37.39 -37.13
N ALA A 10 57.17 38.01 -36.25
CA ALA A 10 56.07 37.49 -35.49
C ALA A 10 55.05 36.74 -36.34
N GLY A 11 55.06 35.46 -36.22
CA GLY A 11 54.08 34.58 -36.85
C GLY A 11 53.39 33.68 -35.90
N LEU A 12 53.39 34.01 -34.63
CA LEU A 12 52.96 33.04 -33.62
C LEU A 12 51.80 33.52 -32.72
N LEU A 13 51.06 34.51 -33.09
CA LEU A 13 50.03 35.01 -32.19
C LEU A 13 48.59 34.64 -32.61
N ALA A 14 48.43 33.78 -33.56
CA ALA A 14 47.07 33.49 -34.06
C ALA A 14 46.41 32.23 -33.49
N SER A 15 47.11 31.49 -32.68
CA SER A 15 46.57 30.17 -32.23
C SER A 15 46.01 30.11 -30.80
N LEU A 16 46.18 31.14 -30.04
CA LEU A 16 45.77 31.08 -28.61
C LEU A 16 44.31 31.38 -28.30
N PRO A 17 43.52 32.08 -29.09
CA PRO A 17 42.14 32.30 -28.73
C PRO A 17 41.23 31.12 -28.99
N PHE A 18 41.64 30.16 -29.80
CA PHE A 18 40.76 29.07 -30.18
C PHE A 18 40.62 27.98 -29.13
N VAL A 19 41.59 27.79 -28.28
CA VAL A 19 41.57 26.74 -27.25
C VAL A 19 40.68 27.14 -26.07
N ALA A 20 40.60 28.42 -25.76
CA ALA A 20 39.81 28.91 -24.64
C ALA A 20 38.30 28.84 -24.86
N VAL A 21 37.87 28.88 -26.11
CA VAL A 21 36.43 28.83 -26.41
C VAL A 21 35.85 27.41 -26.34
N LEU A 22 36.67 26.41 -26.58
CA LEU A 22 36.21 25.02 -26.53
C LEU A 22 36.01 24.48 -25.10
N LEU A 23 36.59 25.10 -24.11
CA LEU A 23 36.47 24.65 -22.72
C LEU A 23 35.23 25.25 -22.04
N LEU A 24 34.53 26.19 -22.62
CA LEU A 24 33.33 26.79 -22.08
C LEU A 24 32.05 26.04 -22.47
N HIS A 25 32.17 25.00 -23.27
CA HIS A 25 31.05 24.11 -23.54
C HIS A 25 31.01 22.93 -22.52
N GLY A 26 31.64 23.17 -21.38
CA GLY A 26 31.48 22.33 -20.22
C GLY A 26 30.01 22.24 -19.88
N THR A 27 29.43 21.18 -20.35
CA THR A 27 28.31 20.46 -19.74
C THR A 27 27.49 21.30 -18.76
N LEU A 28 26.53 21.98 -19.27
CA LEU A 28 25.28 22.18 -18.52
C LEU A 28 24.73 20.78 -18.28
N ALA A 29 25.28 20.12 -17.27
CA ALA A 29 24.62 19.01 -16.67
C ALA A 29 23.28 19.56 -16.20
N SER A 30 22.29 19.38 -17.04
CA SER A 30 20.91 19.53 -16.69
C SER A 30 20.72 18.57 -15.53
N SER A 31 20.80 19.10 -14.32
CA SER A 31 20.33 18.45 -13.13
C SER A 31 18.82 18.29 -13.34
N ALA A 32 18.46 17.25 -14.09
CA ALA A 32 17.11 16.74 -14.08
C ALA A 32 16.84 16.41 -12.62
N ASN A 33 16.21 17.36 -11.94
CA ASN A 33 15.58 17.14 -10.66
C ASN A 33 14.53 16.05 -10.89
N ARG A 34 14.97 14.80 -10.78
CA ARG A 34 14.06 13.68 -10.63
C ARG A 34 13.41 13.91 -9.28
N SER A 35 12.32 14.63 -9.33
CA SER A 35 11.32 14.53 -8.26
C SER A 35 11.04 13.05 -8.15
N ALA A 36 11.65 12.41 -7.17
CA ALA A 36 11.33 11.06 -6.76
C ALA A 36 9.90 11.13 -6.25
N THR A 37 8.96 10.99 -7.17
CA THR A 37 7.60 10.65 -6.80
C THR A 37 7.74 9.32 -6.09
N SER A 38 7.62 9.37 -4.77
CA SER A 38 7.55 8.18 -3.92
C SER A 38 6.32 7.40 -4.36
N GLN A 39 6.50 6.54 -5.33
CA GLN A 39 5.49 5.58 -5.73
C GLN A 39 5.39 4.60 -4.57
N ALA A 40 4.39 4.83 -3.71
CA ALA A 40 4.03 3.85 -2.70
C ALA A 40 3.79 2.53 -3.44
N THR A 41 4.60 1.53 -3.14
CA THR A 41 4.42 0.17 -3.67
C THR A 41 2.97 -0.25 -3.39
N PRO A 42 2.21 -0.65 -4.41
CA PRO A 42 0.85 -1.11 -4.18
C PRO A 42 0.86 -2.29 -3.20
N PRO A 43 -0.14 -2.40 -2.32
CA PRO A 43 -0.20 -3.48 -1.36
C PRO A 43 -0.18 -4.83 -2.07
N SER A 44 0.63 -5.77 -1.54
CA SER A 44 0.78 -7.12 -2.08
C SER A 44 -0.54 -7.89 -1.99
N GLY A 45 -0.89 -8.63 -3.04
CA GLY A 45 -2.07 -9.50 -3.07
C GLY A 45 -3.08 -9.14 -4.17
N PRO A 46 -4.16 -9.93 -4.30
CA PRO A 46 -5.15 -9.77 -5.36
C PRO A 46 -5.88 -8.41 -5.25
N GLU A 47 -6.34 -7.94 -6.39
CA GLU A 47 -7.22 -6.78 -6.43
C GLU A 47 -8.56 -7.09 -5.74
N ILE A 48 -9.12 -6.09 -5.07
CA ILE A 48 -10.43 -6.13 -4.44
C ILE A 48 -11.40 -5.44 -5.39
N THR A 49 -12.35 -6.19 -5.91
CA THR A 49 -13.38 -5.65 -6.81
C THR A 49 -14.53 -5.01 -6.01
N ALA A 50 -15.29 -4.14 -6.65
CA ALA A 50 -16.46 -3.51 -6.01
C ALA A 50 -17.51 -4.54 -5.52
N SER A 51 -17.68 -5.66 -6.24
CA SER A 51 -18.59 -6.74 -5.85
C SER A 51 -18.13 -7.52 -4.62
N GLU A 52 -16.88 -7.39 -4.24
CA GLU A 52 -16.29 -8.04 -3.07
C GLU A 52 -16.22 -7.12 -1.86
N THR A 53 -16.75 -5.93 -1.97
CA THR A 53 -16.83 -5.01 -0.83
C THR A 53 -18.23 -5.01 -0.24
N ILE A 54 -18.32 -4.70 1.04
CA ILE A 54 -19.56 -4.47 1.77
C ILE A 54 -19.43 -3.17 2.56
N PRO A 55 -20.36 -2.21 2.43
CA PRO A 55 -20.33 -1.00 3.24
C PRO A 55 -20.75 -1.27 4.69
N PRO A 56 -20.35 -0.42 5.65
CA PRO A 56 -20.66 -0.59 7.08
C PRO A 56 -22.13 -0.78 7.39
N GLU A 57 -23.00 0.00 6.77
CA GLU A 57 -24.44 -0.05 6.99
C GLU A 57 -25.10 -1.35 6.47
N GLU A 58 -24.53 -1.98 5.45
CA GLU A 58 -24.98 -3.27 4.95
C GLU A 58 -24.51 -4.39 5.88
N LEU A 59 -23.24 -4.35 6.31
CA LEU A 59 -22.73 -5.34 7.26
C LEU A 59 -23.50 -5.30 8.59
N GLU A 60 -23.78 -4.12 9.10
CA GLU A 60 -24.54 -3.96 10.36
C GLU A 60 -25.92 -4.63 10.26
N LYS A 61 -26.61 -4.48 9.14
CA LYS A 61 -27.87 -5.18 8.88
C LYS A 61 -27.68 -6.69 8.77
N GLU A 62 -26.68 -7.15 7.98
CA GLU A 62 -26.41 -8.59 7.83
C GLU A 62 -26.05 -9.26 9.18
N MET A 63 -25.45 -8.53 10.11
CA MET A 63 -25.11 -9.05 11.44
C MET A 63 -26.34 -9.30 12.33
N ALA A 64 -27.47 -8.65 12.06
CA ALA A 64 -28.73 -8.88 12.77
C ALA A 64 -29.47 -10.13 12.29
N ASP A 65 -29.11 -10.69 11.13
CA ASP A 65 -29.78 -11.83 10.53
C ASP A 65 -29.33 -13.16 11.15
N GLN A 66 -30.20 -14.19 11.07
CA GLN A 66 -29.86 -15.56 11.54
C GLN A 66 -28.72 -16.19 10.74
N ALA A 67 -28.60 -15.85 9.45
CA ALA A 67 -27.57 -16.35 8.56
C ALA A 67 -26.37 -15.40 8.46
N LYS A 68 -26.10 -14.64 9.51
CA LYS A 68 -25.05 -13.63 9.58
C LYS A 68 -23.68 -14.14 9.09
N PRO A 69 -22.90 -13.31 8.42
CA PRO A 69 -21.55 -13.67 8.00
C PRO A 69 -20.63 -13.87 9.21
N ILE A 70 -19.57 -14.65 9.01
CA ILE A 70 -18.47 -14.69 9.96
C ILE A 70 -17.60 -13.44 9.71
N VAL A 71 -17.53 -12.56 10.69
CA VAL A 71 -16.70 -11.36 10.62
C VAL A 71 -15.30 -11.68 11.15
N VAL A 72 -14.27 -11.39 10.38
CA VAL A 72 -12.86 -11.72 10.73
C VAL A 72 -12.01 -10.48 10.67
N CYS A 73 -11.39 -10.16 11.80
CA CYS A 73 -10.40 -9.09 11.92
C CYS A 73 -9.01 -9.63 11.57
N VAL A 74 -8.37 -9.00 10.57
CA VAL A 74 -6.99 -9.32 10.16
C VAL A 74 -6.02 -8.17 10.44
N ALA A 75 -6.37 -7.29 11.38
CA ALA A 75 -5.56 -6.18 11.85
C ALA A 75 -4.45 -6.63 12.82
N PRO A 76 -3.51 -5.75 13.20
CA PRO A 76 -2.67 -5.96 14.37
C PRO A 76 -3.50 -6.17 15.65
N ARG A 77 -3.06 -7.06 16.52
CA ARG A 77 -3.78 -7.50 17.72
C ARG A 77 -4.24 -6.35 18.63
N PHE A 78 -3.37 -5.37 18.84
CA PHE A 78 -3.69 -4.23 19.71
C PHE A 78 -4.88 -3.38 19.22
N LEU A 79 -5.15 -3.35 17.91
CA LEU A 79 -6.32 -2.66 17.35
C LEU A 79 -7.60 -3.45 17.65
N TYR A 80 -7.55 -4.76 17.47
CA TYR A 80 -8.67 -5.63 17.82
C TYR A 80 -9.01 -5.54 19.32
N ASP A 81 -8.01 -5.61 20.18
CA ASP A 81 -8.18 -5.53 21.63
C ASP A 81 -8.75 -4.18 22.09
N GLY A 82 -8.37 -3.10 21.42
CA GLY A 82 -8.85 -1.76 21.69
C GLY A 82 -10.34 -1.56 21.34
N ALA A 83 -10.74 -2.00 20.17
CA ALA A 83 -12.13 -2.01 19.72
C ALA A 83 -12.28 -2.90 18.47
N HIS A 84 -13.31 -3.72 18.43
CA HIS A 84 -13.64 -4.57 17.29
C HIS A 84 -15.16 -4.69 17.08
N ILE A 85 -15.55 -5.21 15.94
CA ILE A 85 -16.96 -5.49 15.61
C ILE A 85 -17.44 -6.63 16.53
N PRO A 86 -18.64 -6.53 17.15
CA PRO A 86 -19.14 -7.53 18.06
C PRO A 86 -19.18 -8.94 17.45
N GLY A 87 -18.61 -9.90 18.18
CA GLY A 87 -18.52 -11.29 17.74
C GLY A 87 -17.53 -11.54 16.58
N ALA A 88 -16.74 -10.56 16.18
CA ALA A 88 -15.70 -10.78 15.20
C ALA A 88 -14.60 -11.68 15.75
N LEU A 89 -14.11 -12.58 14.90
CA LEU A 89 -12.96 -13.41 15.20
C LEU A 89 -11.65 -12.67 14.87
N PHE A 90 -10.60 -12.96 15.61
CA PHE A 90 -9.27 -12.42 15.33
C PHE A 90 -8.37 -13.46 14.69
N HIS A 91 -7.92 -13.18 13.46
CA HIS A 91 -6.96 -14.01 12.73
C HIS A 91 -6.00 -13.10 11.94
N GLY A 92 -5.12 -12.40 12.65
CA GLY A 92 -4.20 -11.42 12.07
C GLY A 92 -2.85 -11.33 12.81
N PRO A 93 -1.97 -10.45 12.34
CA PRO A 93 -2.09 -9.55 11.18
C PRO A 93 -1.97 -10.26 9.82
N GLY A 94 -2.84 -9.92 8.87
CA GLY A 94 -2.83 -10.55 7.55
C GLY A 94 -1.61 -10.23 6.68
N SER A 95 -0.74 -9.32 7.11
CA SER A 95 0.55 -9.01 6.46
C SER A 95 1.70 -9.87 6.96
N THR A 96 1.49 -10.71 7.95
CA THR A 96 2.54 -11.56 8.54
C THR A 96 2.33 -13.03 8.23
N THR A 97 3.42 -13.77 8.15
CA THR A 97 3.38 -15.22 7.94
C THR A 97 2.59 -15.93 9.06
N ASP A 98 2.76 -15.50 10.30
CA ASP A 98 2.09 -16.16 11.43
C ASP A 98 0.60 -15.82 11.48
N GLY A 99 0.21 -14.57 11.17
CA GLY A 99 -1.20 -14.22 11.07
C GLY A 99 -1.89 -14.94 9.91
N LEU A 100 -1.21 -15.14 8.77
CA LEU A 100 -1.75 -15.93 7.67
C LEU A 100 -1.84 -17.42 8.00
N LYS A 101 -0.89 -17.98 8.75
CA LYS A 101 -0.98 -19.37 9.25
C LYS A 101 -2.16 -19.54 10.20
N ASP A 102 -2.37 -18.60 11.12
CA ASP A 102 -3.50 -18.61 12.04
C ASP A 102 -4.84 -18.55 11.30
N LEU A 103 -4.97 -17.61 10.34
CA LEU A 103 -6.13 -17.51 9.46
C LEU A 103 -6.39 -18.83 8.71
N ARG A 104 -5.35 -19.43 8.12
CA ARG A 104 -5.44 -20.71 7.42
C ARG A 104 -5.93 -21.82 8.34
N HIS A 105 -5.34 -21.98 9.50
CA HIS A 105 -5.70 -23.01 10.45
C HIS A 105 -7.18 -22.92 10.86
N TRP A 106 -7.66 -21.74 11.20
CA TRP A 106 -9.08 -21.50 11.43
C TRP A 106 -9.95 -21.86 10.22
N ALA A 107 -9.54 -21.42 9.05
CA ALA A 107 -10.29 -21.61 7.81
C ALA A 107 -10.37 -23.09 7.38
N GLU A 108 -9.44 -23.95 7.77
CA GLU A 108 -9.45 -25.39 7.48
C GLU A 108 -10.72 -26.08 7.97
N SER A 109 -11.22 -25.68 9.16
CA SER A 109 -12.44 -26.22 9.77
C SER A 109 -13.72 -25.47 9.36
N THR A 110 -13.62 -24.39 8.58
CA THR A 110 -14.76 -23.58 8.17
C THR A 110 -15.35 -24.07 6.83
N PRO A 111 -16.68 -24.32 6.75
CA PRO A 111 -17.32 -24.70 5.49
C PRO A 111 -17.10 -23.66 4.39
N ARG A 112 -16.78 -24.11 3.16
CA ARG A 112 -16.39 -23.24 2.03
C ARG A 112 -17.54 -22.38 1.46
N ASP A 113 -18.76 -22.68 1.80
CA ASP A 113 -19.97 -21.95 1.43
C ASP A 113 -20.39 -20.87 2.44
N ARG A 114 -19.70 -20.78 3.59
CA ARG A 114 -19.95 -19.74 4.58
C ARG A 114 -19.61 -18.35 4.04
N ALA A 115 -20.48 -17.40 4.31
CA ALA A 115 -20.20 -15.99 4.09
C ALA A 115 -19.19 -15.49 5.12
N ILE A 116 -18.14 -14.85 4.65
CA ILE A 116 -17.06 -14.28 5.48
C ILE A 116 -16.91 -12.80 5.11
N VAL A 117 -16.76 -11.95 6.10
CA VAL A 117 -16.39 -10.54 5.93
C VAL A 117 -15.06 -10.29 6.61
N LEU A 118 -14.05 -9.95 5.82
CA LEU A 118 -12.74 -9.53 6.31
C LEU A 118 -12.73 -8.04 6.60
N TYR A 119 -12.09 -7.62 7.68
CA TYR A 119 -11.75 -6.23 7.92
C TYR A 119 -10.41 -6.07 8.64
N CYS A 120 -9.81 -4.89 8.51
CA CYS A 120 -8.59 -4.51 9.21
C CYS A 120 -8.75 -3.19 9.96
N GLY A 121 -9.02 -2.11 9.23
CA GLY A 121 -9.26 -0.80 9.83
C GLY A 121 -8.03 -0.08 10.37
N CYS A 122 -6.81 -0.57 10.10
CA CYS A 122 -5.58 0.13 10.50
C CYS A 122 -5.26 1.35 9.61
N CYS A 123 -5.86 1.43 8.44
CA CYS A 123 -5.56 2.41 7.40
C CYS A 123 -6.60 2.29 6.26
N PRO A 124 -6.61 3.22 5.30
CA PRO A 124 -7.45 3.12 4.12
C PRO A 124 -7.31 1.77 3.43
N ILE A 125 -8.45 1.13 3.11
CA ILE A 125 -8.48 -0.20 2.49
C ILE A 125 -7.62 -0.28 1.21
N SER A 126 -7.56 0.81 0.44
CA SER A 126 -6.75 0.90 -0.79
C SER A 126 -5.25 0.67 -0.56
N ARG A 127 -4.76 0.92 0.66
CA ARG A 127 -3.35 0.80 1.05
C ARG A 127 -3.12 -0.22 2.17
N CYS A 128 -4.16 -0.93 2.59
CA CYS A 128 -4.07 -1.85 3.71
C CYS A 128 -3.21 -3.08 3.37
N PRO A 129 -2.11 -3.32 4.09
CA PRO A 129 -1.22 -4.46 3.82
C PRO A 129 -1.81 -5.80 4.29
N ASN A 130 -2.82 -5.78 5.17
CA ASN A 130 -3.36 -6.98 5.80
C ASN A 130 -4.50 -7.63 4.99
N ILE A 131 -5.33 -6.83 4.33
CA ILE A 131 -6.55 -7.34 3.67
C ILE A 131 -6.24 -8.19 2.45
N ARG A 132 -5.38 -7.72 1.54
CA ARG A 132 -5.15 -8.41 0.27
C ARG A 132 -4.53 -9.80 0.43
N PRO A 133 -3.50 -10.01 1.26
CA PRO A 133 -2.97 -11.36 1.49
C PRO A 133 -3.99 -12.28 2.14
N ALA A 134 -4.74 -11.81 3.13
CA ALA A 134 -5.79 -12.59 3.79
C ALA A 134 -6.92 -13.00 2.82
N LEU A 135 -7.39 -12.08 1.98
CA LEU A 135 -8.37 -12.36 0.93
C LEU A 135 -7.83 -13.38 -0.08
N GLY A 136 -6.60 -13.21 -0.54
CA GLY A 136 -5.93 -14.15 -1.44
C GLY A 136 -5.90 -15.54 -0.87
N GLN A 137 -5.49 -15.68 0.39
CA GLN A 137 -5.43 -16.96 1.06
C GLN A 137 -6.79 -17.66 1.14
N LEU A 138 -7.86 -16.95 1.52
CA LEU A 138 -9.20 -17.55 1.58
C LEU A 138 -9.70 -17.96 0.18
N ARG A 139 -9.41 -17.18 -0.87
CA ARG A 139 -9.71 -17.55 -2.25
C ARG A 139 -8.97 -18.82 -2.69
N GLU A 140 -7.68 -18.93 -2.39
CA GLU A 140 -6.87 -20.13 -2.67
C GLU A 140 -7.40 -21.36 -1.94
N MET A 141 -7.97 -21.19 -0.76
CA MET A 141 -8.62 -22.25 0.01
C MET A 141 -10.04 -22.59 -0.48
N GLY A 142 -10.54 -21.91 -1.52
CA GLY A 142 -11.81 -22.21 -2.18
C GLY A 142 -13.05 -21.54 -1.59
N PHE A 143 -12.89 -20.54 -0.72
CA PHE A 143 -14.02 -19.72 -0.25
C PHE A 143 -14.52 -18.80 -1.37
N LYS A 144 -15.82 -18.87 -1.66
CA LYS A 144 -16.45 -18.12 -2.75
C LYS A 144 -17.26 -16.91 -2.28
N LYS A 145 -17.62 -16.86 -1.00
CA LYS A 145 -18.46 -15.82 -0.40
C LYS A 145 -17.65 -14.99 0.60
N VAL A 146 -16.54 -14.41 0.12
CA VAL A 146 -15.70 -13.54 0.95
C VAL A 146 -15.89 -12.11 0.48
N LYS A 147 -16.34 -11.25 1.38
CA LYS A 147 -16.41 -9.81 1.19
C LYS A 147 -15.35 -9.11 2.07
N VAL A 148 -15.06 -7.88 1.76
CA VAL A 148 -14.17 -7.00 2.54
C VAL A 148 -14.98 -5.79 2.98
N LEU A 149 -14.96 -5.48 4.27
CA LEU A 149 -15.61 -4.29 4.81
C LEU A 149 -14.94 -3.04 4.23
N TRP A 150 -15.73 -2.19 3.59
CA TRP A 150 -15.26 -0.98 2.96
C TRP A 150 -15.02 0.12 4.00
N LEU A 151 -13.74 0.34 4.33
CA LEU A 151 -13.29 1.38 5.25
C LEU A 151 -12.33 2.32 4.49
N PRO A 152 -12.84 3.39 3.87
CA PRO A 152 -12.03 4.29 3.06
C PRO A 152 -10.98 5.08 3.85
N LYS A 153 -11.14 5.25 5.16
CA LYS A 153 -10.18 5.88 6.05
C LYS A 153 -9.59 4.88 7.03
N ASP A 154 -10.37 4.49 8.03
CA ASP A 154 -9.99 3.55 9.09
C ASP A 154 -11.21 3.11 9.91
N PHE A 155 -11.01 2.16 10.84
CA PHE A 155 -12.09 1.64 11.66
C PHE A 155 -12.70 2.69 12.60
N HIS A 156 -11.88 3.60 13.12
CA HIS A 156 -12.37 4.65 14.01
C HIS A 156 -13.34 5.57 13.27
N THR A 157 -12.91 6.11 12.13
CA THR A 157 -13.68 7.10 11.37
C THR A 157 -14.90 6.50 10.67
N ASP A 158 -14.73 5.32 10.07
CA ASP A 158 -15.75 4.75 9.18
C ASP A 158 -16.71 3.80 9.91
N TRP A 159 -16.40 3.40 11.17
CA TRP A 159 -17.23 2.53 11.99
C TRP A 159 -17.60 3.17 13.33
N ILE A 160 -16.61 3.51 14.19
CA ILE A 160 -16.87 3.97 15.56
C ILE A 160 -17.54 5.35 15.56
N GLU A 161 -17.01 6.34 14.84
CA GLU A 161 -17.60 7.68 14.76
C GLU A 161 -18.97 7.70 14.08
N LYS A 162 -19.30 6.65 13.32
CA LYS A 162 -20.63 6.47 12.72
C LYS A 162 -21.65 5.84 13.68
N GLY A 163 -21.23 5.47 14.89
CA GLY A 163 -22.09 4.92 15.92
C GLY A 163 -22.40 3.43 15.77
N TYR A 164 -21.67 2.69 14.91
CA TYR A 164 -21.84 1.25 14.80
C TYR A 164 -21.32 0.52 16.05
N PRO A 165 -21.89 -0.64 16.40
CA PRO A 165 -21.58 -1.34 17.64
C PRO A 165 -20.13 -1.83 17.68
N ILE A 166 -19.53 -1.78 18.88
CA ILE A 166 -18.18 -2.28 19.15
C ILE A 166 -18.14 -3.14 20.40
N GLU A 167 -17.17 -4.04 20.44
CA GLU A 167 -16.69 -4.74 21.63
C GLU A 167 -15.22 -4.43 21.88
N LYS A 168 -14.77 -4.65 23.13
CA LYS A 168 -13.36 -4.60 23.50
C LYS A 168 -12.95 -5.97 24.03
N ALA A 169 -11.74 -6.40 23.75
CA ALA A 169 -11.21 -7.61 24.39
C ALA A 169 -11.14 -7.40 25.90
N ARG A 170 -11.48 -8.45 26.65
CA ARG A 170 -11.43 -8.47 28.12
C ARG A 170 -10.03 -8.78 28.62
#